data_f4a37818b8bf7142b9a453786218d599
#
_entry.id   f4a37818b8bf7142b9a453786218d599
#
_cell.length_a   1.000
_cell.length_b   1.000
_cell.length_c   1.000
_cell.angle_alpha   90.00
_cell.angle_beta   90.00
_cell.angle_gamma   90.00
#
_symmetry.space_group_name_H-M   'P 1'
#
loop_
_entity.id
_entity.type
_entity.pdbx_description
1 polymer ?
#
loop_
_entity_poly.entity_id
_entity_poly.type
_entity_poly.pdbx_seq_one_letter_code
_entity_poly.pdbx_strand_id
1 'polypeptide(L)'
;MPTKALSVQTCLSLATLFASPLLLLAAPTRAGGADRPPTFCNPLDLPYRFQTGAPAWRTAADPAAIIYKGEYWLFATGSGGYWRSKDCLHWDFVTTADLPLDHDAPGVVENNGKLYWTAINAGVYEAVDPGRGQWKLVGETKSQGDPDLFRDDDGRMYLYAGCSDRGPIQGQEVDPSNGFKPLTAPIGFFKGEIALHGAEIFAEPTAAPPYKDSGAWIEGAWMTKHAGKYYLQYSAPGTELKSYNDSVYVGDHPLGPFTYAPYSPFSFKPTGFAAGVGHSTTFQDLGGRYWRLSTMSISIRNKFERRLGMFPTWFTPDGQLVSDTYLGDYPQYAPGVVRDTTKGNSPGWMLLSYQKPATASSTLDGHPIGNAFDEDIRSWWSAKTGDAGEWLQVDMGKSCRIDAAQINFADEGATQQGRLQDGYGYKLDVSANGKKWTTIIDRSMNKRDAPNDYAQLDAPVTARYARITNTHSPGGAKFSLSGLRLFGSGLGRAPQKAGGVRVVRDAADARQAEISWNAARNADGYIVRYGVAKDRLFSSYQVYGATALHVHTLNVGVPTYFTVDTFNDTGVTKGTAVAFTP
;
A
#
# COMPACT_ATOMS: atom_id res chain seq x y z
N MET A 1 -27.57 80.70 -45.97
CA MET A 1 -28.72 81.35 -45.29
C MET A 1 -29.77 80.28 -45.01
N PRO A 2 -30.46 80.24 -43.91
CA PRO A 2 -29.94 80.08 -42.56
C PRO A 2 -30.34 78.71 -41.99
N THR A 3 -29.59 78.31 -40.95
CA THR A 3 -29.74 77.20 -40.06
C THR A 3 -31.08 77.11 -39.33
N LYS A 4 -31.65 75.91 -39.20
CA LYS A 4 -32.62 75.59 -38.16
C LYS A 4 -32.12 74.37 -37.33
N ALA A 5 -31.93 74.62 -36.09
CA ALA A 5 -31.65 73.61 -35.06
C ALA A 5 -32.95 72.85 -34.74
N LEU A 6 -32.86 71.50 -34.60
CA LEU A 6 -33.91 70.68 -34.00
C LEU A 6 -33.34 70.06 -32.67
N SER A 7 -34.04 70.37 -31.61
CA SER A 7 -33.86 69.85 -30.30
C SER A 7 -34.34 68.37 -30.25
N VAL A 8 -33.49 67.47 -29.69
CA VAL A 8 -33.88 66.10 -29.34
C VAL A 8 -34.17 66.04 -27.84
N GLN A 9 -35.43 65.78 -27.51
CA GLN A 9 -35.87 65.44 -26.16
C GLN A 9 -35.46 63.99 -25.80
N THR A 10 -34.68 63.85 -24.76
CA THR A 10 -34.30 62.58 -24.19
C THR A 10 -35.40 62.07 -23.26
N CYS A 11 -36.09 60.96 -23.62
CA CYS A 11 -36.93 60.20 -22.70
C CYS A 11 -36.06 59.27 -21.86
N LEU A 12 -35.97 59.56 -20.53
CA LEU A 12 -35.48 58.60 -19.57
C LEU A 12 -36.59 57.58 -19.24
N SER A 13 -36.36 56.32 -19.61
CA SER A 13 -37.14 55.19 -19.08
C SER A 13 -36.39 54.60 -17.90
N LEU A 14 -36.94 54.72 -16.69
CA LEU A 14 -36.52 53.97 -15.48
C LEU A 14 -36.80 52.51 -15.68
N ALA A 15 -35.78 51.67 -15.80
CA ALA A 15 -35.87 50.23 -15.65
C ALA A 15 -35.58 49.87 -14.16
N THR A 16 -36.60 49.51 -13.46
CA THR A 16 -36.50 48.94 -12.09
C THR A 16 -35.96 47.53 -12.17
N LEU A 17 -34.67 47.32 -11.82
CA LEU A 17 -34.10 46.01 -11.58
C LEU A 17 -34.59 45.45 -10.27
N PHE A 18 -35.43 44.42 -10.30
CA PHE A 18 -35.68 43.56 -9.18
C PHE A 18 -34.48 42.68 -8.95
N ALA A 19 -33.65 42.99 -7.94
CA ALA A 19 -32.63 42.11 -7.45
C ALA A 19 -33.30 41.07 -6.54
N SER A 20 -33.42 39.84 -7.04
CA SER A 20 -33.73 38.70 -6.17
C SER A 20 -32.52 38.38 -5.28
N PRO A 21 -32.70 38.26 -3.96
CA PRO A 21 -31.62 37.81 -3.11
C PRO A 21 -31.35 36.33 -3.40
N LEU A 22 -30.18 36.02 -3.98
CA LEU A 22 -29.61 34.68 -3.97
C LEU A 22 -29.39 34.33 -2.48
N LEU A 23 -30.24 33.49 -1.90
CA LEU A 23 -29.93 32.79 -0.68
C LEU A 23 -28.72 31.87 -0.97
N LEU A 24 -27.51 32.32 -0.64
CA LEU A 24 -26.41 31.41 -0.41
C LEU A 24 -26.80 30.54 0.78
N LEU A 25 -27.22 29.30 0.50
CA LEU A 25 -27.23 28.24 1.48
C LEU A 25 -25.77 28.05 1.93
N ALA A 26 -25.43 28.64 3.06
CA ALA A 26 -24.18 28.32 3.74
C ALA A 26 -24.19 26.82 4.02
N ALA A 27 -23.21 26.10 3.48
CA ALA A 27 -22.94 24.74 3.90
C ALA A 27 -22.83 24.72 5.43
N PRO A 28 -23.35 23.70 6.11
CA PRO A 28 -23.28 23.63 7.56
C PRO A 28 -21.79 23.70 7.97
N THR A 29 -21.43 24.77 8.66
CA THR A 29 -20.13 24.88 9.32
C THR A 29 -20.03 23.73 10.31
N ARG A 30 -19.14 22.76 10.04
CA ARG A 30 -18.79 21.72 10.99
C ARG A 30 -18.36 22.39 12.29
N ALA A 31 -19.04 22.08 13.37
CA ALA A 31 -18.65 22.51 14.71
C ALA A 31 -17.25 22.02 14.99
N GLY A 32 -16.33 22.92 15.34
CA GLY A 32 -14.89 22.70 15.44
C GLY A 32 -14.50 21.59 16.42
N GLY A 33 -14.18 20.41 15.85
CA GLY A 33 -13.17 19.55 16.41
C GLY A 33 -11.81 20.07 15.91
N ALA A 34 -10.80 20.13 16.77
CA ALA A 34 -9.43 20.39 16.32
C ALA A 34 -9.13 19.44 15.15
N ASP A 35 -8.69 19.99 14.01
CA ASP A 35 -8.39 19.21 12.81
C ASP A 35 -7.40 18.08 13.16
N ARG A 36 -7.90 16.87 13.26
CA ARG A 36 -7.06 15.70 13.53
C ARG A 36 -6.20 15.45 12.29
N PRO A 37 -4.87 15.26 12.46
CA PRO A 37 -4.01 14.96 11.33
C PRO A 37 -4.56 13.77 10.54
N PRO A 38 -4.69 13.89 9.20
CA PRO A 38 -5.25 12.84 8.39
C PRO A 38 -4.37 11.59 8.36
N THR A 39 -5.01 10.43 8.33
CA THR A 39 -4.37 9.12 8.30
C THR A 39 -4.89 8.27 7.15
N PHE A 40 -4.12 7.25 6.78
CA PHE A 40 -4.52 6.17 5.87
C PHE A 40 -4.20 4.81 6.51
N CYS A 41 -4.67 3.72 5.89
CA CYS A 41 -4.36 2.36 6.30
C CYS A 41 -4.11 1.48 5.06
N ASN A 42 -3.17 0.55 5.16
CA ASN A 42 -2.91 -0.44 4.11
C ASN A 42 -3.75 -1.72 4.32
N PRO A 43 -4.20 -2.38 3.25
CA PRO A 43 -4.12 -1.95 1.85
C PRO A 43 -4.86 -0.62 1.59
N LEU A 44 -4.37 0.15 0.61
CA LEU A 44 -4.94 1.46 0.28
C LEU A 44 -6.42 1.36 -0.12
N ASP A 45 -7.19 2.33 0.31
CA ASP A 45 -8.60 2.50 -0.05
C ASP A 45 -8.72 3.04 -1.49
N LEU A 46 -8.62 2.12 -2.45
CA LEU A 46 -8.69 2.41 -3.89
C LEU A 46 -9.80 1.59 -4.55
N PRO A 47 -10.41 2.08 -5.63
CA PRO A 47 -11.24 1.26 -6.50
C PRO A 47 -10.36 0.31 -7.32
N TYR A 48 -10.37 -0.97 -6.96
CA TYR A 48 -9.65 -2.03 -7.66
C TYR A 48 -10.57 -2.75 -8.62
N ARG A 49 -10.19 -2.84 -9.90
CA ARG A 49 -11.02 -3.46 -10.94
C ARG A 49 -11.05 -4.99 -10.84
N PHE A 50 -12.23 -5.58 -11.06
CA PHE A 50 -12.35 -7.00 -11.35
C PHE A 50 -11.71 -7.33 -12.70
N GLN A 51 -11.05 -8.47 -12.81
CA GLN A 51 -10.31 -8.83 -14.00
C GLN A 51 -11.24 -9.30 -15.13
N THR A 52 -10.90 -8.93 -16.37
CA THR A 52 -11.75 -9.20 -17.54
C THR A 52 -11.87 -10.69 -17.84
N GLY A 53 -10.77 -11.44 -17.74
CA GLY A 53 -10.73 -12.89 -17.98
C GLY A 53 -11.05 -13.75 -16.76
N ALA A 54 -11.18 -13.15 -15.57
CA ALA A 54 -11.40 -13.85 -14.31
C ALA A 54 -12.25 -13.00 -13.35
N PRO A 55 -13.56 -12.99 -13.51
CA PRO A 55 -14.46 -12.00 -12.92
C PRO A 55 -14.62 -12.10 -11.40
N ALA A 56 -14.03 -13.10 -10.75
CA ALA A 56 -14.18 -13.34 -9.32
C ALA A 56 -13.08 -12.72 -8.46
N TRP A 57 -12.11 -11.99 -9.03
CA TRP A 57 -11.03 -11.38 -8.29
C TRP A 57 -10.60 -10.05 -8.88
N ARG A 58 -9.99 -9.21 -8.03
CA ARG A 58 -9.52 -7.86 -8.35
C ARG A 58 -8.01 -7.79 -8.26
N THR A 59 -7.41 -6.88 -9.02
CA THR A 59 -5.99 -6.56 -8.83
C THR A 59 -5.69 -5.08 -9.08
N ALA A 60 -4.65 -4.59 -8.44
CA ALA A 60 -3.73 -3.57 -8.88
C ALA A 60 -2.38 -3.92 -8.27
N ALA A 61 -1.32 -3.86 -9.06
CA ALA A 61 0.02 -4.25 -8.63
C ALA A 61 1.08 -3.47 -9.39
N ASP A 62 2.33 -3.69 -9.04
CA ASP A 62 3.47 -3.16 -9.77
C ASP A 62 3.32 -1.64 -9.99
N PRO A 63 3.12 -0.86 -8.88
CA PRO A 63 2.74 0.53 -8.99
C PRO A 63 3.89 1.39 -9.54
N ALA A 64 3.55 2.28 -10.47
CA ALA A 64 4.41 3.38 -10.89
C ALA A 64 3.76 4.70 -10.49
N ALA A 65 4.43 5.49 -9.67
CA ALA A 65 3.91 6.73 -9.13
C ALA A 65 4.82 7.92 -9.42
N ILE A 66 4.21 9.05 -9.74
CA ILE A 66 4.94 10.28 -10.07
C ILE A 66 4.13 11.52 -9.67
N ILE A 67 4.83 12.63 -9.35
CA ILE A 67 4.22 13.95 -9.29
C ILE A 67 4.30 14.60 -10.67
N TYR A 68 3.15 14.99 -11.19
CA TYR A 68 3.07 15.74 -12.44
C TYR A 68 2.09 16.91 -12.30
N LYS A 69 2.55 18.09 -12.60
CA LYS A 69 1.78 19.35 -12.46
C LYS A 69 1.16 19.56 -11.08
N GLY A 70 1.88 19.17 -10.03
CA GLY A 70 1.46 19.36 -8.63
C GLY A 70 0.40 18.36 -8.13
N GLU A 71 0.13 17.29 -8.86
CA GLU A 71 -0.74 16.18 -8.47
C GLU A 71 0.03 14.85 -8.50
N TYR A 72 -0.39 13.91 -7.67
CA TYR A 72 0.11 12.54 -7.67
C TYR A 72 -0.62 11.72 -8.71
N TRP A 73 0.12 10.98 -9.51
CA TRP A 73 -0.39 10.05 -10.52
C TRP A 73 0.10 8.66 -10.19
N LEU A 74 -0.81 7.68 -10.22
CA LEU A 74 -0.55 6.30 -9.85
C LEU A 74 -1.09 5.36 -10.93
N PHE A 75 -0.20 4.59 -11.52
CA PHE A 75 -0.48 3.57 -12.52
C PHE A 75 -0.18 2.20 -11.92
N ALA A 76 -0.91 1.16 -12.34
CA ALA A 76 -0.67 -0.19 -11.82
C ALA A 76 -1.15 -1.26 -12.81
N THR A 77 -0.51 -2.41 -12.76
CA THR A 77 -0.90 -3.62 -13.50
C THR A 77 -2.35 -3.99 -13.25
N GLY A 78 -3.06 -4.30 -14.32
CA GLY A 78 -4.43 -4.82 -14.28
C GLY A 78 -5.48 -3.85 -13.72
N SER A 79 -5.12 -2.58 -13.53
CA SER A 79 -6.01 -1.56 -12.94
C SER A 79 -7.14 -1.11 -13.87
N GLY A 80 -6.95 -1.23 -15.19
CA GLY A 80 -7.95 -0.82 -16.20
C GLY A 80 -8.18 0.68 -16.28
N GLY A 81 -7.33 1.46 -15.66
CA GLY A 81 -7.29 2.90 -15.56
C GLY A 81 -6.10 3.28 -14.70
N TYR A 82 -6.11 4.48 -14.18
CA TYR A 82 -5.11 4.96 -13.25
C TYR A 82 -5.72 5.97 -12.29
N TRP A 83 -5.00 6.35 -11.27
CA TRP A 83 -5.51 7.26 -10.24
C TRP A 83 -4.72 8.57 -10.25
N ARG A 84 -5.39 9.65 -9.87
CA ARG A 84 -4.77 10.91 -9.51
C ARG A 84 -5.22 11.37 -8.13
N SER A 85 -4.38 12.10 -7.44
CA SER A 85 -4.65 12.63 -6.12
C SER A 85 -3.88 13.94 -5.86
N LYS A 86 -4.43 14.77 -4.98
CA LYS A 86 -3.74 15.97 -4.47
C LYS A 86 -3.07 15.75 -3.12
N ASP A 87 -3.43 14.66 -2.43
CA ASP A 87 -3.06 14.43 -1.03
C ASP A 87 -2.66 12.99 -0.69
N CYS A 88 -2.64 12.08 -1.67
CA CYS A 88 -2.43 10.64 -1.49
C CYS A 88 -3.47 9.93 -0.61
N LEU A 89 -4.60 10.57 -0.31
CA LEU A 89 -5.71 10.01 0.46
C LEU A 89 -6.96 9.85 -0.39
N HIS A 90 -7.28 10.88 -1.15
CA HIS A 90 -8.45 10.93 -2.00
C HIS A 90 -8.01 10.74 -3.45
N TRP A 91 -8.35 9.59 -4.00
CA TRP A 91 -7.93 9.18 -5.33
C TRP A 91 -9.10 9.16 -6.31
N ASP A 92 -9.00 9.97 -7.35
CA ASP A 92 -9.91 9.94 -8.49
C ASP A 92 -9.43 8.90 -9.49
N PHE A 93 -10.32 8.00 -9.90
CA PHE A 93 -10.01 7.00 -10.92
C PHE A 93 -10.25 7.57 -12.32
N VAL A 94 -9.25 7.47 -13.17
CA VAL A 94 -9.29 7.94 -14.58
C VAL A 94 -9.32 6.74 -15.51
N THR A 95 -10.37 6.64 -16.31
CA THR A 95 -10.47 5.66 -17.39
C THR A 95 -9.79 6.18 -18.65
N THR A 96 -9.26 5.28 -19.46
CA THR A 96 -8.68 5.61 -20.77
C THR A 96 -8.90 4.48 -21.77
N ALA A 97 -9.01 4.84 -23.04
CA ALA A 97 -8.98 3.90 -24.16
C ALA A 97 -7.65 3.97 -24.94
N ASP A 98 -6.79 4.92 -24.60
CA ASP A 98 -5.56 5.18 -25.34
C ASP A 98 -4.38 4.35 -24.85
N LEU A 99 -4.37 3.97 -23.55
CA LEU A 99 -3.33 3.12 -22.98
C LEU A 99 -3.73 1.65 -22.97
N PRO A 100 -2.81 0.73 -23.29
CA PRO A 100 -3.05 -0.72 -23.21
C PRO A 100 -2.91 -1.19 -21.74
N LEU A 101 -3.89 -0.86 -20.89
CA LEU A 101 -3.85 -1.07 -19.43
C LEU A 101 -4.05 -2.53 -18.96
N ASP A 102 -4.18 -3.45 -19.89
CA ASP A 102 -4.10 -4.91 -19.59
C ASP A 102 -2.65 -5.43 -19.65
N HIS A 103 -1.68 -4.55 -19.96
CA HIS A 103 -0.25 -4.84 -19.89
C HIS A 103 0.27 -4.71 -18.46
N ASP A 104 1.25 -5.53 -18.14
CA ASP A 104 1.85 -5.60 -16.82
C ASP A 104 2.97 -4.56 -16.64
N ALA A 105 3.22 -4.20 -15.37
CA ALA A 105 4.33 -3.39 -14.90
C ALA A 105 4.52 -2.05 -15.63
N PRO A 106 3.73 -1.03 -15.30
CA PRO A 106 3.91 0.29 -15.88
C PRO A 106 5.17 0.98 -15.36
N GLY A 107 5.86 1.70 -16.25
CA GLY A 107 6.90 2.68 -15.93
C GLY A 107 6.45 4.09 -16.31
N VAL A 108 6.78 5.09 -15.51
CA VAL A 108 6.41 6.49 -15.76
C VAL A 108 7.57 7.44 -15.52
N VAL A 109 7.68 8.47 -16.34
CA VAL A 109 8.69 9.51 -16.19
C VAL A 109 8.16 10.86 -16.66
N GLU A 110 8.62 11.92 -15.99
CA GLU A 110 8.45 13.29 -16.48
C GLU A 110 9.73 13.72 -17.22
N ASN A 111 9.58 14.29 -18.38
CA ASN A 111 10.67 14.90 -19.14
C ASN A 111 10.21 16.19 -19.82
N ASN A 112 10.86 17.32 -19.48
CA ASN A 112 10.59 18.63 -20.07
C ASN A 112 9.12 19.06 -20.03
N GLY A 113 8.44 18.85 -18.89
CA GLY A 113 7.04 19.22 -18.67
C GLY A 113 6.02 18.26 -19.29
N LYS A 114 6.47 17.13 -19.81
CA LYS A 114 5.63 16.07 -20.38
C LYS A 114 5.71 14.80 -19.56
N LEU A 115 4.58 14.12 -19.41
CA LEU A 115 4.49 12.83 -18.75
C LEU A 115 4.51 11.71 -19.79
N TYR A 116 5.35 10.70 -19.55
CA TYR A 116 5.46 9.51 -20.40
C TYR A 116 5.12 8.26 -19.60
N TRP A 117 4.48 7.30 -20.28
CA TRP A 117 4.09 6.00 -19.75
C TRP A 117 4.56 4.87 -20.67
N THR A 118 4.97 3.76 -20.10
CA THR A 118 5.28 2.51 -20.79
C THR A 118 4.86 1.31 -19.94
N ALA A 119 4.88 0.09 -20.50
CA ALA A 119 4.69 -1.17 -19.78
C ALA A 119 5.32 -2.32 -20.57
N ILE A 120 5.31 -3.55 -20.03
CA ILE A 120 5.79 -4.76 -20.74
C ILE A 120 5.12 -4.85 -22.12
N ASN A 121 5.93 -5.00 -23.16
CA ASN A 121 5.49 -5.12 -24.56
C ASN A 121 4.64 -3.95 -25.09
N ALA A 122 4.44 -2.90 -24.31
CA ALA A 122 3.87 -1.65 -24.78
C ALA A 122 4.96 -0.75 -25.39
N GLY A 123 4.55 0.19 -26.24
CA GLY A 123 5.40 1.30 -26.64
C GLY A 123 5.47 2.37 -25.56
N VAL A 124 6.01 3.53 -25.90
CA VAL A 124 6.04 4.70 -25.02
C VAL A 124 4.93 5.68 -25.43
N TYR A 125 4.12 6.09 -24.47
CA TYR A 125 3.00 7.01 -24.66
C TYR A 125 3.28 8.34 -23.98
N GLU A 126 2.94 9.45 -24.64
CA GLU A 126 2.99 10.81 -24.09
C GLU A 126 1.60 11.24 -23.68
N ALA A 127 1.45 11.79 -22.48
CA ALA A 127 0.19 12.37 -22.02
C ALA A 127 -0.20 13.60 -22.85
N VAL A 128 -1.42 13.61 -23.37
CA VAL A 128 -2.04 14.78 -24.03
C VAL A 128 -2.87 15.54 -23.01
N ASP A 129 -3.83 14.86 -22.39
CA ASP A 129 -4.60 15.31 -21.23
C ASP A 129 -4.82 14.10 -20.29
N PRO A 130 -3.90 13.83 -19.37
CA PRO A 130 -4.02 12.66 -18.51
C PRO A 130 -5.21 12.73 -17.56
N GLY A 131 -5.72 13.95 -17.26
CA GLY A 131 -6.93 14.11 -16.46
C GLY A 131 -8.19 13.61 -17.15
N ARG A 132 -8.16 13.50 -18.48
CA ARG A 132 -9.24 12.96 -19.32
C ARG A 132 -8.89 11.62 -19.97
N GLY A 133 -7.81 11.00 -19.56
CA GLY A 133 -7.39 9.71 -20.12
C GLY A 133 -6.84 9.77 -21.54
N GLN A 134 -6.34 10.93 -22.00
CA GLN A 134 -5.88 11.14 -23.37
C GLN A 134 -4.38 11.01 -23.48
N TRP A 135 -3.93 10.07 -24.30
CA TRP A 135 -2.53 9.73 -24.54
C TRP A 135 -2.27 9.51 -26.03
N LYS A 136 -1.02 9.59 -26.43
CA LYS A 136 -0.60 9.25 -27.80
C LYS A 136 0.67 8.40 -27.77
N LEU A 137 0.74 7.39 -28.62
CA LEU A 137 1.95 6.61 -28.85
C LEU A 137 3.01 7.52 -29.52
N VAL A 138 4.20 7.58 -28.92
CA VAL A 138 5.33 8.39 -29.40
C VAL A 138 6.60 7.58 -29.65
N GLY A 139 6.67 6.36 -29.14
CA GLY A 139 7.79 5.46 -29.34
C GLY A 139 7.35 4.00 -29.37
N GLU A 140 7.96 3.22 -30.25
CA GLU A 140 7.66 1.79 -30.40
C GLU A 140 8.67 0.88 -29.68
N THR A 141 9.62 1.47 -28.96
CA THR A 141 10.57 0.70 -28.15
C THR A 141 9.82 -0.07 -27.07
N LYS A 142 9.95 -1.38 -27.09
CA LYS A 142 9.26 -2.30 -26.21
C LYS A 142 10.23 -2.99 -25.27
N SER A 143 9.90 -3.05 -24.00
CA SER A 143 10.58 -3.89 -23.01
C SER A 143 9.93 -5.27 -22.92
N GLN A 144 10.74 -6.31 -22.76
CA GLN A 144 10.26 -7.68 -22.52
C GLN A 144 10.24 -8.06 -21.02
N GLY A 145 10.64 -7.13 -20.16
CA GLY A 145 10.56 -7.24 -18.71
C GLY A 145 10.03 -5.94 -18.14
N ASP A 146 9.76 -5.91 -16.86
CA ASP A 146 9.19 -4.78 -16.13
C ASP A 146 10.02 -3.51 -16.38
N PRO A 147 9.50 -2.54 -17.15
CA PRO A 147 10.28 -1.37 -17.55
C PRO A 147 10.18 -0.26 -16.51
N ASP A 148 11.32 0.38 -16.21
CA ASP A 148 11.38 1.69 -15.56
C ASP A 148 12.09 2.70 -16.47
N LEU A 149 11.49 3.88 -16.62
CA LEU A 149 12.08 5.00 -17.32
C LEU A 149 12.63 6.00 -16.30
N PHE A 150 13.93 6.18 -16.29
CA PHE A 150 14.62 7.09 -15.39
C PHE A 150 15.27 8.25 -16.15
N ARG A 151 14.98 9.49 -15.72
CA ARG A 151 15.64 10.71 -16.19
C ARG A 151 16.69 11.15 -15.19
N ASP A 152 17.93 11.25 -15.64
CA ASP A 152 19.03 11.76 -14.80
C ASP A 152 19.07 13.30 -14.77
N ASP A 153 19.81 13.87 -13.82
CA ASP A 153 19.96 15.32 -13.62
C ASP A 153 20.58 16.04 -14.82
N ASP A 154 21.40 15.33 -15.61
CA ASP A 154 22.00 15.85 -16.84
C ASP A 154 21.06 15.79 -18.06
N GLY A 155 19.85 15.28 -17.87
CA GLY A 155 18.82 15.18 -18.89
C GLY A 155 18.87 13.92 -19.72
N ARG A 156 19.86 13.03 -19.53
CA ARG A 156 19.90 11.71 -20.18
C ARG A 156 18.79 10.82 -19.64
N MET A 157 18.32 9.93 -20.49
CA MET A 157 17.23 9.02 -20.19
C MET A 157 17.70 7.57 -20.26
N TYR A 158 17.25 6.78 -19.30
CA TYR A 158 17.59 5.37 -19.18
C TYR A 158 16.33 4.52 -19.09
N LEU A 159 16.40 3.33 -19.69
CA LEU A 159 15.40 2.27 -19.57
C LEU A 159 16.02 1.10 -18.83
N TYR A 160 15.46 0.76 -17.67
CA TYR A 160 15.76 -0.45 -16.92
C TYR A 160 14.70 -1.49 -17.16
N ALA A 161 15.05 -2.78 -17.11
CA ALA A 161 14.10 -3.87 -17.29
C ALA A 161 14.65 -5.19 -16.73
N GLY A 162 13.75 -6.13 -16.45
CA GLY A 162 14.04 -7.50 -16.06
C GLY A 162 12.86 -8.12 -15.33
N CYS A 163 12.50 -9.35 -15.71
CA CYS A 163 11.45 -10.14 -15.09
C CYS A 163 11.71 -11.62 -15.43
N SER A 164 12.47 -12.32 -14.58
CA SER A 164 12.93 -13.67 -14.91
C SER A 164 13.55 -14.40 -13.71
N ASP A 165 13.53 -15.73 -13.78
CA ASP A 165 14.27 -16.63 -12.88
C ASP A 165 15.73 -16.86 -13.32
N ARG A 166 16.12 -16.43 -14.52
CA ARG A 166 17.44 -16.71 -15.12
C ARG A 166 18.11 -15.51 -15.78
N GLY A 167 17.32 -14.56 -16.25
CA GLY A 167 17.78 -13.33 -16.89
C GLY A 167 18.26 -12.30 -15.85
N PRO A 168 19.13 -11.35 -16.26
CA PRO A 168 19.55 -10.27 -15.39
C PRO A 168 18.49 -9.14 -15.36
N ILE A 169 18.53 -8.34 -14.30
CA ILE A 169 18.12 -6.93 -14.39
C ILE A 169 19.15 -6.22 -15.27
N GLN A 170 18.68 -5.42 -16.23
CA GLN A 170 19.50 -4.78 -17.25
C GLN A 170 19.06 -3.33 -17.48
N GLY A 171 19.89 -2.55 -18.14
CA GLY A 171 19.57 -1.18 -18.51
C GLY A 171 20.33 -0.70 -19.74
N GLN A 172 19.84 0.38 -20.34
CA GLN A 172 20.40 1.03 -21.51
C GLN A 172 20.03 2.50 -21.55
N GLU A 173 20.80 3.32 -22.22
CA GLU A 173 20.46 4.71 -22.52
C GLU A 173 19.50 4.76 -23.71
N VAL A 174 18.50 5.65 -23.65
CA VAL A 174 17.50 5.83 -24.70
C VAL A 174 17.34 7.30 -25.09
N ASP A 175 16.93 7.56 -26.32
CA ASP A 175 16.73 8.90 -26.87
C ASP A 175 15.26 9.34 -26.79
N PRO A 176 14.86 10.18 -25.84
CA PRO A 176 13.49 10.64 -25.75
C PRO A 176 13.04 11.53 -26.92
N SER A 177 13.97 12.13 -27.66
CA SER A 177 13.69 12.95 -28.84
C SER A 177 13.37 12.11 -30.08
N ASN A 178 13.76 10.84 -30.07
CA ASN A 178 13.58 9.90 -31.17
C ASN A 178 12.77 8.66 -30.76
N GLY A 179 11.65 8.87 -30.05
CA GLY A 179 10.75 7.79 -29.66
C GLY A 179 11.34 6.78 -28.67
N PHE A 180 12.23 7.22 -27.80
CA PHE A 180 12.93 6.39 -26.79
C PHE A 180 13.72 5.23 -27.39
N LYS A 181 14.25 5.40 -28.60
CA LYS A 181 15.11 4.40 -29.22
C LYS A 181 16.38 4.20 -28.41
N PRO A 182 16.86 2.96 -28.28
CA PRO A 182 18.13 2.68 -27.61
C PRO A 182 19.29 3.43 -28.26
N LEU A 183 20.11 4.08 -27.44
CA LEU A 183 21.38 4.68 -27.82
C LEU A 183 22.55 3.73 -27.56
N THR A 184 22.38 2.78 -26.66
CA THR A 184 23.37 1.76 -26.31
C THR A 184 22.73 0.37 -26.37
N ALA A 185 23.57 -0.67 -26.47
CA ALA A 185 23.10 -2.03 -26.19
C ALA A 185 22.75 -2.19 -24.71
N PRO A 186 21.79 -3.05 -24.36
CA PRO A 186 21.47 -3.31 -22.97
C PRO A 186 22.63 -3.95 -22.22
N ILE A 187 22.89 -3.50 -21.00
CA ILE A 187 23.92 -4.03 -20.09
C ILE A 187 23.19 -4.81 -18.99
N GLY A 188 23.51 -6.11 -18.85
CA GLY A 188 23.05 -6.92 -17.71
C GLY A 188 23.85 -6.59 -16.46
N PHE A 189 23.18 -6.28 -15.35
CA PHE A 189 23.83 -5.85 -14.11
C PHE A 189 24.00 -6.99 -13.13
N PHE A 190 22.91 -7.67 -12.77
CA PHE A 190 22.90 -8.75 -11.78
C PHE A 190 21.75 -9.73 -12.05
N LYS A 191 21.87 -10.90 -11.46
CA LYS A 191 20.82 -11.93 -11.38
C LYS A 191 20.51 -12.23 -9.93
N GLY A 192 19.44 -12.95 -9.68
CA GLY A 192 19.18 -13.46 -8.34
C GLY A 192 20.23 -14.47 -7.88
N GLU A 193 20.60 -14.39 -6.59
CA GLU A 193 21.64 -15.22 -5.96
C GLU A 193 21.12 -15.88 -4.69
N ILE A 194 20.17 -16.82 -4.82
CA ILE A 194 19.52 -17.50 -3.69
C ILE A 194 20.52 -18.16 -2.72
N ALA A 195 21.69 -18.51 -3.20
CA ALA A 195 22.75 -19.08 -2.36
C ALA A 195 23.31 -18.08 -1.33
N LEU A 196 23.21 -16.78 -1.61
CA LEU A 196 23.70 -15.68 -0.77
C LEU A 196 22.56 -14.89 -0.11
N HIS A 197 21.44 -14.74 -0.79
CA HIS A 197 20.36 -13.84 -0.41
C HIS A 197 19.11 -14.63 -0.03
N GLY A 198 18.90 -14.86 1.26
CA GLY A 198 17.78 -15.66 1.74
C GLY A 198 16.40 -15.09 1.37
N ALA A 199 16.29 -13.76 1.24
CA ALA A 199 15.05 -13.10 0.84
C ALA A 199 14.63 -13.37 -0.62
N GLU A 200 15.50 -13.94 -1.44
CA GLU A 200 15.21 -14.36 -2.81
C GLU A 200 14.71 -15.81 -2.92
N ILE A 201 14.69 -16.57 -1.82
CA ILE A 201 14.20 -17.94 -1.80
C ILE A 201 12.71 -17.96 -2.08
N PHE A 202 12.28 -18.73 -3.10
CA PHE A 202 10.87 -18.88 -3.47
C PHE A 202 10.10 -19.73 -2.45
N ALA A 203 9.82 -19.15 -1.29
CA ALA A 203 9.11 -19.78 -0.19
C ALA A 203 8.38 -18.74 0.67
N GLU A 204 7.36 -19.16 1.42
CA GLU A 204 6.72 -18.31 2.44
C GLU A 204 7.75 -17.93 3.53
N PRO A 205 7.69 -16.75 4.15
CA PRO A 205 8.79 -16.15 4.90
C PRO A 205 9.25 -16.93 6.15
N THR A 206 8.40 -17.83 6.64
CA THR A 206 8.68 -18.69 7.80
C THR A 206 8.69 -20.19 7.43
N ALA A 207 8.75 -20.50 6.14
CA ALA A 207 8.81 -21.88 5.67
C ALA A 207 10.11 -22.55 6.12
N ALA A 208 10.00 -23.83 6.51
CA ALA A 208 11.17 -24.67 6.79
C ALA A 208 11.71 -25.31 5.50
N PRO A 209 13.01 -25.66 5.44
CA PRO A 209 13.58 -26.40 4.34
C PRO A 209 12.96 -27.81 4.21
N PRO A 210 13.12 -28.52 3.06
CA PRO A 210 13.92 -28.09 1.91
C PRO A 210 13.23 -27.05 1.03
N TYR A 211 13.98 -26.06 0.54
CA TYR A 211 13.49 -25.10 -0.44
C TYR A 211 13.67 -25.66 -1.85
N LYS A 212 12.75 -25.24 -2.74
CA LYS A 212 12.92 -25.56 -4.17
C LYS A 212 14.11 -24.78 -4.71
N ASP A 213 15.01 -25.46 -5.39
CA ASP A 213 16.08 -24.83 -6.18
C ASP A 213 15.50 -24.44 -7.54
N SER A 214 14.66 -23.40 -7.53
CA SER A 214 13.96 -22.91 -8.73
C SER A 214 14.61 -21.68 -9.36
N GLY A 215 15.78 -21.26 -8.87
CA GLY A 215 16.35 -19.94 -9.17
C GLY A 215 15.59 -18.83 -8.43
N ALA A 216 16.20 -17.65 -8.35
CA ALA A 216 15.51 -16.47 -7.81
C ALA A 216 14.73 -15.81 -8.95
N TRP A 217 13.40 -15.72 -8.80
CA TRP A 217 12.64 -14.82 -9.66
C TRP A 217 12.92 -13.39 -9.24
N ILE A 218 13.49 -12.58 -10.13
CA ILE A 218 13.75 -11.16 -9.91
C ILE A 218 13.06 -10.33 -10.97
N GLU A 219 12.50 -9.17 -10.54
CA GLU A 219 11.69 -8.32 -11.40
C GLU A 219 11.62 -6.88 -10.86
N GLY A 220 10.80 -6.02 -11.46
CA GLY A 220 10.42 -4.72 -10.89
C GLY A 220 11.58 -3.76 -10.73
N ALA A 221 12.43 -3.63 -11.75
CA ALA A 221 13.53 -2.68 -11.73
C ALA A 221 13.00 -1.25 -11.53
N TRP A 222 13.55 -0.53 -10.54
CA TRP A 222 13.24 0.88 -10.28
C TRP A 222 14.49 1.65 -9.87
N MET A 223 14.78 2.75 -10.57
CA MET A 223 15.95 3.58 -10.25
C MET A 223 15.57 4.79 -9.39
N THR A 224 16.34 4.96 -8.30
CA THR A 224 16.27 6.18 -7.48
C THR A 224 17.66 6.77 -7.35
N LYS A 225 17.81 8.08 -7.60
CA LYS A 225 19.06 8.81 -7.34
C LYS A 225 18.97 9.57 -6.03
N HIS A 226 19.97 9.42 -5.17
CA HIS A 226 20.08 10.16 -3.92
C HIS A 226 21.53 10.47 -3.58
N ALA A 227 21.83 11.74 -3.25
CA ALA A 227 23.18 12.21 -2.88
C ALA A 227 24.30 11.74 -3.84
N GLY A 228 24.02 11.76 -5.16
CA GLY A 228 24.96 11.38 -6.20
C GLY A 228 25.14 9.88 -6.40
N LYS A 229 24.44 9.03 -5.65
CA LYS A 229 24.42 7.57 -5.82
C LYS A 229 23.15 7.12 -6.52
N TYR A 230 23.23 5.99 -7.21
CA TYR A 230 22.14 5.35 -7.95
C TYR A 230 21.75 4.06 -7.24
N TYR A 231 20.48 3.98 -6.86
CA TYR A 231 19.86 2.86 -6.13
C TYR A 231 18.96 2.10 -7.08
N LEU A 232 19.48 1.02 -7.67
CA LEU A 232 18.72 0.14 -8.55
C LEU A 232 17.99 -0.91 -7.69
N GLN A 233 16.72 -0.70 -7.49
CA GLN A 233 15.83 -1.55 -6.71
C GLN A 233 15.31 -2.69 -7.60
N TYR A 234 15.04 -3.84 -7.01
CA TYR A 234 14.41 -4.98 -7.65
C TYR A 234 13.62 -5.80 -6.64
N SER A 235 12.72 -6.62 -7.12
CA SER A 235 11.79 -7.41 -6.31
C SER A 235 12.05 -8.90 -6.44
N ALA A 236 11.81 -9.64 -5.36
CA ALA A 236 11.91 -11.09 -5.24
C ALA A 236 11.04 -11.57 -4.08
N PRO A 237 10.76 -12.88 -3.93
CA PRO A 237 10.97 -13.97 -4.89
C PRO A 237 9.80 -14.20 -5.84
N GLY A 238 8.60 -13.65 -5.56
CA GLY A 238 7.41 -13.81 -6.36
C GLY A 238 6.17 -13.21 -5.70
N THR A 239 5.32 -12.61 -6.51
CA THR A 239 4.19 -11.78 -6.09
C THR A 239 3.12 -12.51 -5.28
N GLU A 240 3.02 -13.84 -5.37
CA GLU A 240 2.07 -14.67 -4.63
C GLU A 240 2.48 -14.96 -3.19
N LEU A 241 3.74 -14.72 -2.83
CA LEU A 241 4.30 -15.07 -1.52
C LEU A 241 4.22 -13.89 -0.55
N LYS A 242 4.01 -14.18 0.74
CA LYS A 242 4.11 -13.19 1.82
C LYS A 242 5.55 -12.67 1.99
N SER A 243 6.55 -13.38 1.47
CA SER A 243 7.96 -12.98 1.42
C SER A 243 8.30 -12.01 0.29
N TYR A 244 7.37 -11.65 -0.58
CA TYR A 244 7.61 -10.68 -1.66
C TYR A 244 8.13 -9.36 -1.12
N ASN A 245 9.31 -8.93 -1.60
CA ASN A 245 10.09 -7.84 -1.02
C ASN A 245 10.84 -7.06 -2.09
N ASP A 246 11.49 -5.96 -1.67
CA ASP A 246 12.44 -5.26 -2.52
C ASP A 246 13.82 -5.20 -1.88
N SER A 247 14.79 -5.55 -2.70
CA SER A 247 16.22 -5.44 -2.45
C SER A 247 16.84 -4.35 -3.33
N VAL A 248 18.08 -3.95 -3.07
CA VAL A 248 18.71 -2.85 -3.79
C VAL A 248 20.21 -3.10 -4.04
N TYR A 249 20.62 -2.72 -5.24
CA TYR A 249 22.03 -2.56 -5.62
C TYR A 249 22.37 -1.07 -5.73
N VAL A 250 23.58 -0.67 -5.34
CA VAL A 250 24.00 0.73 -5.30
C VAL A 250 25.23 0.93 -6.19
N GLY A 251 25.23 2.01 -6.97
CA GLY A 251 26.32 2.36 -7.89
C GLY A 251 26.60 3.86 -7.93
N ASP A 252 27.67 4.21 -8.67
CA ASP A 252 28.10 5.60 -8.88
C ASP A 252 27.63 6.16 -10.23
N HIS A 253 27.12 5.30 -11.10
CA HIS A 253 26.65 5.66 -12.44
C HIS A 253 25.33 4.96 -12.76
N PRO A 254 24.47 5.55 -13.61
CA PRO A 254 23.17 4.99 -13.94
C PRO A 254 23.23 3.62 -14.63
N LEU A 255 24.33 3.31 -15.30
CA LEU A 255 24.58 1.99 -15.92
C LEU A 255 25.63 1.16 -15.15
N GLY A 256 25.81 1.46 -13.86
CA GLY A 256 26.69 0.72 -12.96
C GLY A 256 28.19 1.03 -13.11
N PRO A 257 29.06 0.18 -12.54
CA PRO A 257 28.72 -1.07 -11.85
C PRO A 257 27.94 -0.86 -10.55
N PHE A 258 27.13 -1.87 -10.20
CA PHE A 258 26.31 -1.87 -8.98
C PHE A 258 26.77 -2.94 -7.99
N THR A 259 26.67 -2.64 -6.70
CA THR A 259 26.99 -3.55 -5.59
C THR A 259 25.75 -3.80 -4.74
N TYR A 260 25.50 -5.07 -4.40
CA TYR A 260 24.39 -5.45 -3.51
C TYR A 260 24.51 -4.77 -2.14
N ALA A 261 23.45 -4.16 -1.69
CA ALA A 261 23.43 -3.52 -0.39
C ALA A 261 23.19 -4.56 0.72
N PRO A 262 24.08 -4.72 1.70
CA PRO A 262 24.00 -5.79 2.70
C PRO A 262 22.78 -5.69 3.60
N TYR A 263 22.12 -4.54 3.66
CA TYR A 263 20.89 -4.32 4.40
C TYR A 263 19.60 -4.74 3.63
N SER A 264 19.75 -5.27 2.43
CA SER A 264 18.62 -5.82 1.67
C SER A 264 18.08 -7.10 2.33
N PRO A 265 16.76 -7.35 2.26
CA PRO A 265 15.75 -6.48 1.65
C PRO A 265 15.52 -5.22 2.49
N PHE A 266 15.44 -4.06 1.83
CA PHE A 266 15.21 -2.78 2.50
C PHE A 266 13.73 -2.45 2.67
N SER A 267 12.86 -3.13 1.91
CA SER A 267 11.41 -3.07 2.01
C SER A 267 10.89 -4.50 2.17
N PHE A 268 10.40 -4.82 3.38
CA PHE A 268 9.99 -6.17 3.71
C PHE A 268 8.87 -6.19 4.75
N LYS A 269 7.73 -6.76 4.40
CA LYS A 269 6.57 -6.95 5.29
C LYS A 269 6.02 -8.36 5.13
N PRO A 270 6.66 -9.36 5.77
CA PRO A 270 6.33 -10.78 5.58
C PRO A 270 5.13 -11.27 6.38
N THR A 271 4.64 -10.48 7.33
CA THR A 271 3.58 -10.84 8.27
C THR A 271 2.64 -9.66 8.55
N GLY A 272 1.55 -9.90 9.26
CA GLY A 272 0.46 -8.96 9.55
C GLY A 272 -0.75 -9.22 8.65
N PHE A 273 -1.75 -8.35 8.69
CA PHE A 273 -3.02 -8.49 7.98
C PHE A 273 -2.82 -8.66 6.47
N ALA A 274 -2.03 -7.78 5.85
CA ALA A 274 -1.63 -7.88 4.46
C ALA A 274 -0.10 -7.85 4.37
N ALA A 275 0.47 -8.76 3.60
CA ALA A 275 1.91 -8.98 3.49
C ALA A 275 2.38 -8.87 2.03
N GLY A 276 3.70 -8.94 1.84
CA GLY A 276 4.33 -8.66 0.56
C GLY A 276 4.43 -7.16 0.31
N VAL A 277 5.58 -6.67 -0.11
CA VAL A 277 5.81 -5.25 -0.41
C VAL A 277 6.83 -5.11 -1.53
N GLY A 278 6.75 -6.01 -2.50
CA GLY A 278 7.61 -6.01 -3.68
C GLY A 278 7.04 -5.21 -4.84
N HIS A 279 7.80 -5.12 -5.90
CA HIS A 279 7.57 -4.40 -7.15
C HIS A 279 7.01 -3.01 -6.90
N SER A 280 7.87 -2.13 -6.49
CA SER A 280 7.46 -0.87 -5.89
C SER A 280 8.12 0.34 -6.53
N THR A 281 7.43 1.46 -6.46
CA THR A 281 7.95 2.80 -6.77
C THR A 281 8.45 3.49 -5.52
N THR A 282 9.65 4.04 -5.54
CA THR A 282 10.11 5.06 -4.57
C THR A 282 9.93 6.45 -5.20
N PHE A 283 9.17 7.32 -4.54
CA PHE A 283 8.89 8.67 -5.02
C PHE A 283 8.99 9.70 -3.88
N GLN A 284 9.04 10.98 -4.20
CA GLN A 284 8.96 12.05 -3.22
C GLN A 284 7.55 12.64 -3.17
N ASP A 285 7.06 13.03 -1.98
CA ASP A 285 5.83 13.80 -1.87
C ASP A 285 6.07 15.28 -2.25
N LEU A 286 5.00 16.07 -2.31
CA LEU A 286 5.09 17.52 -2.60
C LEU A 286 5.94 18.29 -1.58
N GLY A 287 6.23 17.72 -0.43
CA GLY A 287 7.13 18.24 0.58
C GLY A 287 8.58 17.74 0.48
N GLY A 288 8.91 16.94 -0.56
CA GLY A 288 10.24 16.39 -0.81
C GLY A 288 10.61 15.20 0.06
N ARG A 289 9.65 14.55 0.76
CA ARG A 289 9.91 13.35 1.56
C ARG A 289 9.67 12.12 0.72
N TYR A 290 10.52 11.11 0.92
CA TYR A 290 10.40 9.86 0.21
C TYR A 290 9.26 9.01 0.77
N TRP A 291 8.57 8.38 -0.13
CA TRP A 291 7.51 7.40 0.08
C TRP A 291 7.70 6.23 -0.88
N ARG A 292 7.08 5.12 -0.54
CA ARG A 292 7.06 3.95 -1.37
C ARG A 292 5.64 3.45 -1.56
N LEU A 293 5.26 3.19 -2.80
CA LEU A 293 4.07 2.44 -3.17
C LEU A 293 4.49 1.04 -3.58
N SER A 294 3.85 0.02 -3.04
CA SER A 294 4.25 -1.38 -3.18
C SER A 294 3.06 -2.28 -3.49
N THR A 295 3.31 -3.38 -4.17
CA THR A 295 2.36 -4.49 -4.31
C THR A 295 2.19 -5.21 -2.98
N MET A 296 0.94 -5.44 -2.54
CA MET A 296 0.59 -6.30 -1.41
C MET A 296 -0.11 -7.55 -1.92
N SER A 297 0.38 -8.72 -1.51
CA SER A 297 -0.07 -10.02 -1.99
C SER A 297 -1.35 -10.46 -1.29
N ILE A 298 -2.42 -10.67 -2.05
CA ILE A 298 -3.67 -11.27 -1.56
C ILE A 298 -3.71 -12.76 -1.91
N SER A 299 -3.59 -13.09 -3.19
CA SER A 299 -3.39 -14.46 -3.73
C SER A 299 -4.35 -15.51 -3.15
N ILE A 300 -5.66 -15.20 -3.10
CA ILE A 300 -6.71 -16.12 -2.64
C ILE A 300 -7.26 -16.91 -3.82
N ARG A 301 -7.90 -16.22 -4.78
CA ARG A 301 -8.57 -16.83 -5.94
C ARG A 301 -7.64 -16.97 -7.13
N ASN A 302 -6.64 -16.10 -7.18
CA ASN A 302 -5.59 -16.11 -8.20
C ASN A 302 -4.27 -15.62 -7.58
N LYS A 303 -3.12 -16.16 -8.02
CA LYS A 303 -1.80 -15.71 -7.56
C LYS A 303 -1.55 -14.22 -7.83
N PHE A 304 -2.21 -13.63 -8.83
CA PHE A 304 -2.15 -12.22 -9.18
C PHE A 304 -3.27 -11.37 -8.56
N GLU A 305 -3.98 -11.86 -7.56
CA GLU A 305 -4.88 -11.07 -6.74
C GLU A 305 -4.06 -10.22 -5.76
N ARG A 306 -4.01 -8.92 -6.00
CA ARG A 306 -3.10 -7.99 -5.31
C ARG A 306 -3.80 -6.68 -4.96
N ARG A 307 -3.20 -5.95 -4.02
CA ARG A 307 -3.59 -4.59 -3.63
C ARG A 307 -2.34 -3.72 -3.56
N LEU A 308 -2.52 -2.43 -3.32
CA LEU A 308 -1.42 -1.49 -3.13
C LEU A 308 -1.30 -1.05 -1.67
N GLY A 309 -0.06 -0.88 -1.23
CA GLY A 309 0.27 -0.28 0.06
C GLY A 309 1.24 0.89 -0.10
N MET A 310 1.19 1.83 0.84
CA MET A 310 2.06 3.00 0.86
C MET A 310 2.84 3.03 2.17
N PHE A 311 4.17 3.30 2.10
CA PHE A 311 5.07 3.22 3.24
C PHE A 311 6.02 4.43 3.27
N PRO A 312 6.26 5.03 4.46
CA PRO A 312 7.30 6.04 4.63
C PRO A 312 8.67 5.47 4.27
N THR A 313 9.46 6.27 3.59
CA THR A 313 10.79 5.85 3.10
C THR A 313 11.78 6.98 3.32
N TRP A 314 13.03 6.66 3.60
CA TRP A 314 14.09 7.65 3.76
C TRP A 314 15.47 7.05 3.50
N PHE A 315 16.48 7.91 3.42
CA PHE A 315 17.88 7.53 3.42
C PHE A 315 18.52 7.89 4.77
N THR A 316 19.31 6.99 5.33
CA THR A 316 20.13 7.31 6.50
C THR A 316 21.28 8.24 6.08
N PRO A 317 21.94 8.93 7.02
CA PRO A 317 23.04 9.87 6.69
C PRO A 317 24.20 9.23 5.90
N ASP A 318 24.40 7.92 6.03
CA ASP A 318 25.42 7.14 5.30
C ASP A 318 24.86 6.42 4.05
N GLY A 319 23.62 6.74 3.66
CA GLY A 319 23.05 6.31 2.38
C GLY A 319 22.32 4.97 2.41
N GLN A 320 22.00 4.39 3.58
CA GLN A 320 21.10 3.22 3.61
C GLN A 320 19.68 3.65 3.24
N LEU A 321 19.09 3.02 2.22
CA LEU A 321 17.67 3.18 1.88
C LEU A 321 16.84 2.34 2.86
N VAL A 322 15.79 2.93 3.41
CA VAL A 322 14.89 2.32 4.39
C VAL A 322 13.44 2.54 3.99
N SER A 323 12.63 1.50 4.02
CA SER A 323 11.17 1.56 3.94
C SER A 323 10.57 1.11 5.27
N ASP A 324 9.78 1.96 5.91
CA ASP A 324 9.17 1.63 7.21
C ASP A 324 7.91 0.78 7.03
N THR A 325 8.07 -0.52 7.18
CA THR A 325 6.97 -1.49 7.14
C THR A 325 6.50 -1.92 8.54
N TYR A 326 7.04 -1.31 9.61
CA TYR A 326 6.71 -1.59 11.00
C TYR A 326 5.25 -1.23 11.30
N LEU A 327 4.41 -2.23 11.63
CA LEU A 327 2.94 -2.05 11.70
C LEU A 327 2.39 -1.30 10.46
N GLY A 328 2.95 -1.57 9.28
CA GLY A 328 2.65 -0.83 8.07
C GLY A 328 1.23 -1.04 7.52
N ASP A 329 0.47 -1.99 8.08
CA ASP A 329 -0.96 -2.25 7.85
C ASP A 329 -1.85 -1.71 8.98
N TYR A 330 -1.31 -0.89 9.88
CA TYR A 330 -2.03 -0.09 10.86
C TYR A 330 -2.13 1.36 10.37
N PRO A 331 -2.98 2.20 10.97
CA PRO A 331 -3.12 3.60 10.57
C PRO A 331 -1.78 4.35 10.62
N GLN A 332 -1.50 5.06 9.54
CA GLN A 332 -0.32 5.88 9.32
C GLN A 332 -0.76 7.31 9.01
N TYR A 333 0.03 8.31 9.39
CA TYR A 333 -0.21 9.68 8.95
C TYR A 333 0.01 9.83 7.45
N ALA A 334 -0.83 10.62 6.81
CA ALA A 334 -0.74 10.91 5.38
C ALA A 334 0.55 11.65 4.99
N PRO A 335 0.99 11.56 3.73
CA PRO A 335 2.02 12.45 3.19
C PRO A 335 1.70 13.91 3.50
N GLY A 336 2.71 14.69 3.85
CA GLY A 336 2.52 16.11 4.21
C GLY A 336 2.29 16.37 5.70
N VAL A 337 1.84 15.40 6.49
CA VAL A 337 1.52 15.55 7.91
C VAL A 337 2.77 15.50 8.79
N VAL A 338 3.55 14.44 8.67
CA VAL A 338 4.75 14.22 9.48
C VAL A 338 5.98 14.84 8.80
N ARG A 339 6.74 15.65 9.52
CA ARG A 339 7.94 16.31 8.96
C ARG A 339 9.16 15.39 8.92
N ASP A 340 9.24 14.44 9.84
CA ASP A 340 10.38 13.53 10.00
C ASP A 340 9.89 12.09 10.11
N THR A 341 9.84 11.39 8.98
CA THR A 341 9.38 10.01 8.89
C THR A 341 10.33 9.02 9.59
N THR A 342 11.59 9.40 9.86
CA THR A 342 12.55 8.54 10.58
C THR A 342 12.16 8.29 12.04
N LYS A 343 11.29 9.12 12.59
CA LYS A 343 10.75 9.01 13.97
C LYS A 343 9.47 8.19 14.07
N GLY A 344 9.07 7.58 12.97
CA GLY A 344 7.82 6.83 12.84
C GLY A 344 6.68 7.69 12.31
N ASN A 345 5.72 7.05 11.67
CA ASN A 345 4.61 7.69 10.97
C ASN A 345 3.24 7.31 11.55
N SER A 346 3.19 6.46 12.59
CA SER A 346 1.94 5.98 13.18
C SER A 346 1.35 6.95 14.21
N PRO A 347 0.02 7.15 14.23
CA PRO A 347 -0.65 7.85 15.33
C PRO A 347 -0.65 7.05 16.65
N GLY A 348 -0.12 5.83 16.66
CA GLY A 348 -0.08 4.94 17.83
C GLY A 348 -1.39 4.22 18.11
N TRP A 349 -2.35 4.22 17.18
CA TRP A 349 -3.61 3.49 17.34
C TRP A 349 -3.38 2.00 17.11
N MET A 350 -3.81 1.20 18.10
CA MET A 350 -3.68 -0.24 18.08
C MET A 350 -4.96 -0.92 17.61
N LEU A 351 -4.85 -2.16 17.14
CA LEU A 351 -5.98 -2.98 16.75
C LEU A 351 -6.74 -3.45 17.99
N LEU A 352 -8.03 -3.17 18.03
CA LEU A 352 -8.93 -3.44 19.16
C LEU A 352 -9.75 -4.73 18.97
N SER A 353 -9.89 -5.18 17.73
CA SER A 353 -10.80 -6.26 17.34
C SER A 353 -10.13 -7.64 17.19
N TYR A 354 -8.81 -7.74 17.31
CA TYR A 354 -8.08 -9.00 17.11
C TYR A 354 -8.56 -10.11 18.03
N GLN A 355 -9.01 -11.24 17.46
CA GLN A 355 -9.47 -12.46 18.14
C GLN A 355 -10.52 -12.21 19.24
N LYS A 356 -11.31 -11.13 19.14
CA LYS A 356 -12.36 -10.83 20.10
C LYS A 356 -13.60 -11.66 19.82
N PRO A 357 -14.39 -11.99 20.87
CA PRO A 357 -15.68 -12.67 20.72
C PRO A 357 -16.60 -11.92 19.75
N ALA A 358 -17.20 -12.65 18.82
CA ALA A 358 -18.03 -12.06 17.80
C ALA A 358 -19.27 -12.91 17.49
N THR A 359 -20.33 -12.28 16.98
CA THR A 359 -21.57 -12.89 16.53
C THR A 359 -21.99 -12.30 15.20
N ALA A 360 -22.80 -13.03 14.44
CA ALA A 360 -23.30 -12.60 13.14
C ALA A 360 -24.76 -12.99 12.94
N SER A 361 -25.43 -12.34 11.98
CA SER A 361 -26.79 -12.69 11.56
C SER A 361 -26.86 -14.11 10.97
N SER A 362 -25.87 -14.45 10.17
CA SER A 362 -25.71 -15.76 9.55
C SER A 362 -24.22 -16.06 9.28
N THR A 363 -23.88 -17.31 8.99
CA THR A 363 -22.53 -17.72 8.62
C THR A 363 -22.58 -18.77 7.52
N LEU A 364 -21.86 -18.53 6.44
CA LEU A 364 -21.65 -19.48 5.35
C LEU A 364 -20.69 -20.57 5.79
N ASP A 365 -20.98 -21.82 5.45
CA ASP A 365 -20.11 -22.95 5.75
C ASP A 365 -18.73 -22.75 5.12
N GLY A 366 -17.68 -23.05 5.90
CA GLY A 366 -16.29 -22.83 5.50
C GLY A 366 -15.75 -21.41 5.74
N HIS A 367 -16.60 -20.45 6.13
CA HIS A 367 -16.21 -19.05 6.38
C HIS A 367 -16.60 -18.59 7.79
N PRO A 368 -15.96 -19.11 8.85
CA PRO A 368 -16.31 -18.86 10.23
C PRO A 368 -16.08 -17.41 10.64
N ILE A 369 -16.82 -16.96 11.65
CA ILE A 369 -16.80 -15.58 12.16
C ILE A 369 -15.39 -15.13 12.54
N GLY A 370 -14.58 -16.02 13.10
CA GLY A 370 -13.20 -15.73 13.55
C GLY A 370 -12.29 -15.20 12.44
N ASN A 371 -12.53 -15.59 11.18
CA ASN A 371 -11.73 -15.16 10.03
C ASN A 371 -11.81 -13.65 9.74
N ALA A 372 -12.82 -12.94 10.24
CA ALA A 372 -12.89 -11.48 10.13
C ALA A 372 -12.02 -10.76 11.19
N PHE A 373 -11.33 -11.52 12.08
CA PHE A 373 -10.61 -11.00 13.25
C PHE A 373 -9.27 -11.70 13.51
N ASP A 374 -8.74 -12.46 12.55
CA ASP A 374 -7.52 -13.28 12.68
C ASP A 374 -6.24 -12.60 12.15
N GLU A 375 -6.37 -11.37 11.59
CA GLU A 375 -5.28 -10.61 10.99
C GLU A 375 -4.62 -11.33 9.79
N ASP A 376 -5.42 -12.06 9.01
CA ASP A 376 -5.02 -12.59 7.71
C ASP A 376 -6.04 -12.21 6.62
N ILE A 377 -5.66 -11.32 5.70
CA ILE A 377 -6.52 -10.91 4.58
C ILE A 377 -6.90 -12.08 3.65
N ARG A 378 -6.19 -13.21 3.74
CA ARG A 378 -6.42 -14.41 2.93
C ARG A 378 -7.53 -15.31 3.48
N SER A 379 -8.03 -15.03 4.68
CA SER A 379 -9.19 -15.66 5.29
C SER A 379 -10.35 -14.68 5.39
N TRP A 380 -11.60 -15.17 5.44
CA TRP A 380 -12.76 -14.28 5.60
C TRP A 380 -13.95 -14.98 6.23
N TRP A 381 -14.75 -14.20 6.93
CA TRP A 381 -16.13 -14.56 7.27
C TRP A 381 -17.05 -14.17 6.12
N SER A 382 -18.12 -14.98 5.91
CA SER A 382 -19.21 -14.64 5.00
C SER A 382 -20.56 -14.90 5.66
N ALA A 383 -21.50 -13.99 5.51
CA ALA A 383 -22.91 -14.27 5.69
C ALA A 383 -23.40 -15.24 4.61
N LYS A 384 -24.55 -15.89 4.83
CA LYS A 384 -25.17 -16.79 3.83
C LYS A 384 -25.65 -16.06 2.59
N THR A 385 -26.02 -14.78 2.73
CA THR A 385 -26.55 -13.93 1.65
C THR A 385 -25.81 -12.60 1.57
N GLY A 386 -26.12 -11.82 0.52
CA GLY A 386 -25.74 -10.41 0.38
C GLY A 386 -26.90 -9.46 0.69
N ASP A 387 -27.98 -9.95 1.33
CA ASP A 387 -29.17 -9.17 1.58
C ASP A 387 -28.92 -8.02 2.56
N ALA A 388 -29.65 -6.93 2.39
CA ALA A 388 -29.65 -5.85 3.36
C ALA A 388 -30.13 -6.37 4.71
N GLY A 389 -29.41 -5.98 5.79
CA GLY A 389 -29.70 -6.44 7.14
C GLY A 389 -28.82 -7.58 7.65
N GLU A 390 -28.00 -8.23 6.81
CA GLU A 390 -26.91 -9.10 7.30
C GLU A 390 -25.92 -8.28 8.13
N TRP A 391 -25.42 -8.84 9.24
CA TRP A 391 -24.54 -8.09 10.15
C TRP A 391 -23.48 -8.97 10.79
N LEU A 392 -22.37 -8.33 11.18
CA LEU A 392 -21.29 -8.89 12.00
C LEU A 392 -21.05 -7.96 13.20
N GLN A 393 -20.97 -8.52 14.41
CA GLN A 393 -20.76 -7.79 15.66
C GLN A 393 -19.59 -8.36 16.43
N VAL A 394 -18.74 -7.47 16.98
CA VAL A 394 -17.63 -7.81 17.87
C VAL A 394 -17.84 -7.24 19.27
N ASP A 395 -17.48 -8.00 20.31
CA ASP A 395 -17.36 -7.56 21.70
C ASP A 395 -15.88 -7.39 22.05
N MET A 396 -15.40 -6.16 22.16
CA MET A 396 -14.02 -5.87 22.53
C MET A 396 -13.67 -6.25 23.99
N GLY A 397 -14.66 -6.79 24.75
CA GLY A 397 -14.52 -7.28 26.12
C GLY A 397 -14.51 -6.18 27.19
N LYS A 398 -14.18 -4.95 26.81
CA LYS A 398 -14.12 -3.75 27.66
C LYS A 398 -14.41 -2.51 26.83
N SER A 399 -14.67 -1.39 27.48
CA SER A 399 -14.72 -0.10 26.78
C SER A 399 -13.35 0.25 26.22
N CYS A 400 -13.32 0.58 24.93
CA CYS A 400 -12.14 1.01 24.18
C CYS A 400 -12.39 2.38 23.56
N ARG A 401 -11.36 3.16 23.38
CA ARG A 401 -11.40 4.37 22.56
C ARG A 401 -11.16 3.97 21.11
N ILE A 402 -12.11 4.21 20.23
CA ILE A 402 -12.05 3.93 18.80
C ILE A 402 -11.76 5.23 18.06
N ASP A 403 -10.72 5.25 17.25
CA ASP A 403 -10.24 6.39 16.49
C ASP A 403 -10.47 6.25 14.97
N ALA A 404 -10.45 5.00 14.47
CA ALA A 404 -10.63 4.68 13.07
C ALA A 404 -11.15 3.24 12.87
N ALA A 405 -11.67 2.95 11.69
CA ALA A 405 -12.03 1.60 11.27
C ALA A 405 -11.55 1.35 9.83
N GLN A 406 -11.16 0.10 9.54
CA GLN A 406 -10.93 -0.39 8.19
C GLN A 406 -11.83 -1.61 7.97
N ILE A 407 -12.62 -1.54 6.90
CA ILE A 407 -13.54 -2.60 6.48
C ILE A 407 -12.97 -3.22 5.21
N ASN A 408 -12.63 -4.51 5.26
CA ASN A 408 -12.03 -5.23 4.14
C ASN A 408 -13.02 -6.26 3.63
N PHE A 409 -13.67 -5.97 2.49
CA PHE A 409 -14.64 -6.86 1.86
C PHE A 409 -13.92 -7.98 1.10
N ALA A 410 -14.46 -9.20 1.20
CA ALA A 410 -13.84 -10.39 0.63
C ALA A 410 -14.40 -10.78 -0.76
N ASP A 411 -15.36 -10.06 -1.29
CA ASP A 411 -15.98 -10.32 -2.60
C ASP A 411 -16.53 -11.74 -2.78
N GLU A 412 -17.03 -12.40 -1.69
CA GLU A 412 -17.52 -13.78 -1.76
C GLU A 412 -18.73 -13.88 -2.69
N GLY A 413 -18.62 -14.74 -3.71
CA GLY A 413 -19.67 -14.95 -4.71
C GLY A 413 -19.83 -13.78 -5.70
N ALA A 414 -18.99 -12.73 -5.64
CA ALA A 414 -19.02 -11.66 -6.63
C ALA A 414 -18.63 -12.17 -8.02
N THR A 415 -19.36 -11.73 -9.04
CA THR A 415 -19.08 -12.05 -10.44
C THR A 415 -19.17 -10.78 -11.28
N GLN A 416 -18.02 -10.16 -11.56
CA GLN A 416 -17.98 -8.91 -12.31
C GLN A 416 -16.80 -8.92 -13.27
N GLN A 417 -17.03 -8.54 -14.52
CA GLN A 417 -15.98 -8.50 -15.53
C GLN A 417 -15.56 -7.08 -15.84
N GLY A 418 -14.31 -6.75 -15.55
CA GLY A 418 -13.66 -5.54 -16.05
C GLY A 418 -14.31 -4.22 -15.65
N ARG A 419 -15.22 -4.19 -14.69
CA ARG A 419 -15.98 -2.98 -14.30
C ARG A 419 -15.75 -2.64 -12.84
N LEU A 420 -15.70 -1.34 -12.57
CA LEU A 420 -16.01 -0.81 -11.24
C LEU A 420 -17.53 -0.78 -11.12
N GLN A 421 -18.03 -1.25 -9.98
CA GLN A 421 -19.47 -1.35 -9.74
C GLN A 421 -19.91 -0.34 -8.69
N ASP A 422 -21.18 -0.38 -8.33
CA ASP A 422 -21.65 0.27 -7.11
C ASP A 422 -20.89 -0.25 -5.90
N GLY A 423 -20.51 0.64 -4.99
CA GLY A 423 -19.74 0.30 -3.80
C GLY A 423 -20.56 -0.51 -2.78
N TYR A 424 -19.86 -1.18 -1.89
CA TYR A 424 -20.47 -1.79 -0.71
C TYR A 424 -21.17 -0.74 0.14
N GLY A 425 -22.47 -0.94 0.40
CA GLY A 425 -23.26 -0.13 1.30
C GLY A 425 -23.32 -0.75 2.70
N TYR A 426 -23.00 0.04 3.74
CA TYR A 426 -23.04 -0.46 5.11
C TYR A 426 -23.19 0.66 6.13
N LYS A 427 -23.52 0.28 7.38
CA LYS A 427 -23.41 1.11 8.57
C LYS A 427 -22.53 0.44 9.60
N LEU A 428 -21.68 1.22 10.26
CA LEU A 428 -20.94 0.79 11.44
C LEU A 428 -21.51 1.50 12.68
N ASP A 429 -22.08 0.69 13.56
CA ASP A 429 -22.68 1.13 14.80
C ASP A 429 -21.83 0.70 15.99
N VAL A 430 -21.84 1.49 17.06
CA VAL A 430 -21.16 1.16 18.32
C VAL A 430 -22.12 1.21 19.50
N SER A 431 -21.77 0.47 20.57
CA SER A 431 -22.55 0.41 21.79
C SER A 431 -21.68 0.20 23.01
N ALA A 432 -22.05 0.82 24.12
CA ALA A 432 -21.41 0.56 25.42
C ALA A 432 -21.95 -0.72 26.09
N ASN A 433 -23.21 -1.13 25.77
CA ASN A 433 -23.91 -2.19 26.49
C ASN A 433 -24.57 -3.26 25.59
N GLY A 434 -24.37 -3.20 24.27
CA GLY A 434 -24.95 -4.11 23.29
C GLY A 434 -26.47 -3.92 23.05
N LYS A 435 -27.09 -2.89 23.63
CA LYS A 435 -28.53 -2.64 23.52
C LYS A 435 -28.87 -1.32 22.83
N LYS A 436 -28.18 -0.23 23.17
CA LYS A 436 -28.31 1.08 22.51
C LYS A 436 -27.14 1.27 21.55
N TRP A 437 -27.44 1.54 20.30
CA TRP A 437 -26.50 1.67 19.22
C TRP A 437 -26.43 3.09 18.68
N THR A 438 -25.26 3.53 18.30
CA THR A 438 -25.01 4.82 17.66
C THR A 438 -24.19 4.58 16.40
N THR A 439 -24.67 5.06 15.27
CA THR A 439 -23.93 5.00 14.00
C THR A 439 -22.75 5.95 14.03
N ILE A 440 -21.56 5.43 13.76
CA ILE A 440 -20.31 6.21 13.69
C ILE A 440 -19.78 6.32 12.25
N ILE A 441 -20.15 5.39 11.37
CA ILE A 441 -19.86 5.44 9.93
C ILE A 441 -21.15 5.05 9.20
N ASP A 442 -21.63 5.90 8.31
CA ASP A 442 -22.75 5.61 7.40
C ASP A 442 -22.28 5.67 5.96
N ARG A 443 -22.16 4.48 5.34
CA ARG A 443 -21.86 4.25 3.93
C ARG A 443 -23.05 3.66 3.18
N SER A 444 -24.27 3.79 3.69
CA SER A 444 -25.46 3.17 3.08
C SER A 444 -25.76 3.67 1.67
N MET A 445 -25.28 4.85 1.32
CA MET A 445 -25.43 5.45 -0.03
C MET A 445 -24.11 5.47 -0.82
N ASN A 446 -23.10 4.66 -0.42
CA ASN A 446 -21.82 4.61 -1.09
C ASN A 446 -21.96 4.12 -2.54
N LYS A 447 -21.28 4.81 -3.46
CA LYS A 447 -21.21 4.48 -4.90
C LYS A 447 -19.79 4.14 -5.37
N ARG A 448 -18.83 4.25 -4.46
CA ARG A 448 -17.42 3.98 -4.77
C ARG A 448 -17.12 2.51 -4.52
N ASP A 449 -16.74 1.81 -5.59
CA ASP A 449 -16.35 0.40 -5.53
C ASP A 449 -14.91 0.24 -5.03
N ALA A 450 -14.72 0.26 -3.70
CA ALA A 450 -13.44 0.08 -3.04
C ALA A 450 -13.56 -0.98 -1.95
N PRO A 451 -12.85 -2.12 -2.07
CA PRO A 451 -13.02 -3.24 -1.14
C PRO A 451 -12.29 -3.04 0.20
N ASN A 452 -11.44 -2.03 0.34
CA ASN A 452 -10.65 -1.75 1.54
C ASN A 452 -10.99 -0.35 2.07
N ASP A 453 -12.24 -0.14 2.54
CA ASP A 453 -12.72 1.16 3.02
C ASP A 453 -12.09 1.50 4.38
N TYR A 454 -11.37 2.61 4.43
CA TYR A 454 -10.77 3.15 5.65
C TYR A 454 -11.46 4.45 6.06
N ALA A 455 -11.87 4.55 7.32
CA ALA A 455 -12.48 5.75 7.87
C ALA A 455 -11.83 6.15 9.20
N GLN A 456 -11.13 7.28 9.20
CA GLN A 456 -10.76 7.99 10.42
C GLN A 456 -11.99 8.73 10.96
N LEU A 457 -12.30 8.58 12.25
CA LEU A 457 -13.41 9.30 12.87
C LEU A 457 -13.04 10.76 13.11
N ASP A 458 -13.98 11.67 12.90
CA ASP A 458 -13.81 13.10 13.20
C ASP A 458 -13.46 13.35 14.67
N ALA A 459 -14.07 12.57 15.56
CA ALA A 459 -13.75 12.51 16.99
C ALA A 459 -13.76 11.05 17.46
N PRO A 460 -12.86 10.67 18.38
CA PRO A 460 -12.85 9.32 18.91
C PRO A 460 -14.13 9.03 19.70
N VAL A 461 -14.58 7.77 19.66
CA VAL A 461 -15.74 7.31 20.44
C VAL A 461 -15.33 6.23 21.42
N THR A 462 -16.00 6.17 22.57
CA THR A 462 -15.76 5.11 23.57
C THR A 462 -16.91 4.12 23.52
N ALA A 463 -16.57 2.86 23.23
CA ALA A 463 -17.56 1.78 23.15
C ALA A 463 -16.92 0.42 23.50
N ARG A 464 -17.77 -0.57 23.82
CA ARG A 464 -17.36 -1.96 24.00
C ARG A 464 -17.72 -2.83 22.80
N TYR A 465 -18.84 -2.55 22.15
CA TYR A 465 -19.35 -3.32 21.03
C TYR A 465 -19.30 -2.50 19.75
N ALA A 466 -19.01 -3.17 18.63
CA ALA A 466 -19.21 -2.60 17.30
C ALA A 466 -19.94 -3.60 16.41
N ARG A 467 -20.86 -3.11 15.55
CA ARG A 467 -21.63 -3.90 14.61
C ARG A 467 -21.59 -3.24 13.24
N ILE A 468 -21.18 -3.99 12.24
CA ILE A 468 -21.35 -3.60 10.85
C ILE A 468 -22.61 -4.28 10.30
N THR A 469 -23.45 -3.50 9.63
CA THR A 469 -24.69 -3.99 9.00
C THR A 469 -24.66 -3.69 7.52
N ASN A 470 -24.86 -4.71 6.69
CA ASN A 470 -24.95 -4.61 5.24
C ASN A 470 -26.22 -3.83 4.83
N THR A 471 -26.08 -2.90 3.88
CA THR A 471 -27.22 -2.26 3.21
C THR A 471 -27.22 -2.53 1.70
N HIS A 472 -26.07 -2.88 1.12
CA HIS A 472 -25.91 -3.25 -0.29
C HIS A 472 -24.62 -4.02 -0.52
N SER A 473 -24.68 -5.14 -1.25
CA SER A 473 -23.54 -5.89 -1.73
C SER A 473 -23.49 -5.86 -3.26
N PRO A 474 -22.44 -5.34 -3.90
CA PRO A 474 -22.36 -5.20 -5.34
C PRO A 474 -22.13 -6.54 -6.04
N GLY A 475 -22.56 -6.68 -7.31
CA GLY A 475 -22.21 -7.81 -8.18
C GLY A 475 -22.72 -9.18 -7.72
N GLY A 476 -23.79 -9.22 -6.92
CA GLY A 476 -24.31 -10.46 -6.36
C GLY A 476 -23.44 -11.07 -5.25
N ALA A 477 -22.47 -10.30 -4.74
CA ALA A 477 -21.63 -10.72 -3.63
C ALA A 477 -22.44 -11.03 -2.39
N LYS A 478 -22.00 -12.01 -1.60
CA LYS A 478 -22.44 -12.17 -0.21
C LYS A 478 -21.80 -11.07 0.65
N PHE A 479 -22.45 -10.78 1.79
CA PHE A 479 -21.82 -9.89 2.76
C PHE A 479 -20.68 -10.63 3.45
N SER A 480 -19.44 -10.29 3.06
CA SER A 480 -18.25 -11.03 3.47
C SER A 480 -17.10 -10.09 3.79
N LEU A 481 -16.37 -10.39 4.86
CA LEU A 481 -15.30 -9.56 5.38
C LEU A 481 -14.04 -10.40 5.66
N SER A 482 -12.93 -10.05 5.06
CA SER A 482 -11.60 -10.53 5.47
C SER A 482 -11.06 -9.77 6.67
N GLY A 483 -11.64 -8.60 7.00
CA GLY A 483 -11.27 -7.86 8.21
C GLY A 483 -12.28 -6.79 8.60
N LEU A 484 -12.78 -6.86 9.82
CA LEU A 484 -13.43 -5.74 10.54
C LEU A 484 -12.41 -5.23 11.56
N ARG A 485 -11.58 -4.27 11.14
CA ARG A 485 -10.45 -3.78 11.91
C ARG A 485 -10.80 -2.44 12.56
N LEU A 486 -10.85 -2.43 13.90
CA LEU A 486 -11.12 -1.23 14.70
C LEU A 486 -9.82 -0.77 15.34
N PHE A 487 -9.47 0.49 15.18
CA PHE A 487 -8.22 1.05 15.66
C PHE A 487 -8.41 2.13 16.70
N GLY A 488 -7.53 2.16 17.70
CA GLY A 488 -7.59 3.13 18.78
C GLY A 488 -6.75 2.73 19.99
N SER A 489 -7.35 2.82 21.19
CA SER A 489 -6.69 2.43 22.45
C SER A 489 -7.61 1.60 23.33
N GLY A 490 -7.12 0.46 23.78
CA GLY A 490 -7.83 -0.44 24.69
C GLY A 490 -7.99 0.07 26.13
N LEU A 491 -7.39 1.20 26.49
CA LEU A 491 -7.42 1.82 27.82
C LEU A 491 -6.97 0.88 28.94
N GLY A 492 -6.14 -0.12 28.62
CA GLY A 492 -5.60 -1.13 29.52
C GLY A 492 -4.19 -0.82 30.00
N ARG A 493 -3.49 -1.86 30.44
CA ARG A 493 -2.07 -1.78 30.76
C ARG A 493 -1.23 -2.09 29.54
N ALA A 494 -0.17 -1.31 29.32
CA ALA A 494 0.83 -1.61 28.31
C ALA A 494 1.45 -3.01 28.53
N PRO A 495 1.88 -3.72 27.50
CA PRO A 495 2.55 -4.99 27.63
C PRO A 495 3.91 -4.82 28.29
N GLN A 496 4.39 -5.83 29.04
CA GLN A 496 5.75 -5.85 29.57
C GLN A 496 6.75 -6.16 28.44
N LYS A 497 8.02 -5.76 28.63
CA LYS A 497 9.09 -6.10 27.68
C LYS A 497 9.28 -7.61 27.60
N ALA A 498 9.57 -8.11 26.41
CA ALA A 498 10.07 -9.45 26.23
C ALA A 498 11.49 -9.57 26.82
N GLY A 499 11.76 -10.66 27.54
CA GLY A 499 13.08 -11.01 28.03
C GLY A 499 13.61 -12.27 27.37
N GLY A 500 14.87 -12.63 27.65
CA GLY A 500 15.46 -13.89 27.19
C GLY A 500 15.56 -14.02 25.66
N VAL A 501 15.71 -12.90 24.95
CA VAL A 501 15.84 -12.91 23.49
C VAL A 501 17.13 -13.64 23.10
N ARG A 502 16.98 -14.69 22.29
CA ARG A 502 18.07 -15.52 21.76
C ARG A 502 17.90 -15.65 20.26
N VAL A 503 19.01 -15.71 19.55
CA VAL A 503 19.06 -16.01 18.12
C VAL A 503 20.10 -17.07 17.87
N VAL A 504 19.76 -18.05 17.06
CA VAL A 504 20.66 -19.11 16.63
C VAL A 504 20.59 -19.18 15.11
N ARG A 505 21.69 -18.82 14.45
CA ARG A 505 21.83 -18.98 13.00
C ARG A 505 22.11 -20.44 12.69
N ASP A 506 21.51 -20.97 11.64
CA ASP A 506 21.73 -22.34 11.23
C ASP A 506 23.17 -22.52 10.71
N ALA A 507 23.88 -23.54 11.20
CA ALA A 507 25.27 -23.78 10.82
C ALA A 507 25.41 -24.39 9.40
N ALA A 508 24.36 -25.06 8.91
CA ALA A 508 24.35 -25.67 7.58
C ALA A 508 23.84 -24.70 6.51
N ASP A 509 22.96 -23.77 6.89
CA ASP A 509 22.42 -22.76 5.99
C ASP A 509 22.35 -21.39 6.67
N ALA A 510 23.37 -20.59 6.47
CA ALA A 510 23.51 -19.27 7.08
C ALA A 510 22.42 -18.25 6.66
N ARG A 511 21.51 -18.59 5.75
CA ARG A 511 20.33 -17.78 5.44
C ARG A 511 19.23 -17.92 6.47
N GLN A 512 19.29 -18.95 7.33
CA GLN A 512 18.28 -19.32 8.31
C GLN A 512 18.69 -18.93 9.74
N ALA A 513 17.71 -18.59 10.55
CA ALA A 513 17.87 -18.42 11.99
C ALA A 513 16.59 -18.74 12.76
N GLU A 514 16.77 -19.24 14.00
CA GLU A 514 15.72 -19.36 15.01
C GLU A 514 15.86 -18.23 16.02
N ILE A 515 14.80 -17.47 16.19
CA ILE A 515 14.70 -16.40 17.19
C ILE A 515 13.69 -16.83 18.25
N SER A 516 14.05 -16.75 19.52
CA SER A 516 13.17 -17.10 20.65
C SER A 516 13.25 -16.07 21.77
N TRP A 517 12.17 -15.99 22.56
CA TRP A 517 12.07 -15.07 23.70
C TRP A 517 11.10 -15.61 24.76
N ASN A 518 11.14 -15.02 25.96
CA ASN A 518 10.19 -15.36 27.02
C ASN A 518 8.87 -14.64 26.81
N ALA A 519 7.74 -15.32 27.07
CA ALA A 519 6.43 -14.72 27.04
C ALA A 519 6.35 -13.49 27.96
N ALA A 520 5.80 -12.41 27.43
CA ALA A 520 5.65 -11.15 28.16
C ALA A 520 4.22 -10.99 28.70
N ARG A 521 4.09 -10.52 29.94
CA ARG A 521 2.77 -10.28 30.54
C ARG A 521 2.02 -9.18 29.77
N ASN A 522 0.73 -9.37 29.57
CA ASN A 522 -0.18 -8.48 28.85
C ASN A 522 0.18 -8.27 27.37
N ALA A 523 0.99 -9.11 26.74
CA ALA A 523 1.25 -9.05 25.32
C ALA A 523 0.19 -9.86 24.55
N ASP A 524 -0.42 -9.25 23.52
CA ASP A 524 -1.25 -9.93 22.53
C ASP A 524 -0.39 -10.46 21.37
N GLY A 525 0.79 -9.85 21.17
CA GLY A 525 1.74 -10.24 20.14
C GLY A 525 3.11 -9.57 20.30
N TYR A 526 3.99 -9.89 19.35
CA TYR A 526 5.39 -9.47 19.34
C TYR A 526 5.77 -8.92 17.97
N ILE A 527 6.74 -8.01 17.95
CA ILE A 527 7.36 -7.55 16.70
C ILE A 527 8.85 -7.83 16.82
N VAL A 528 9.32 -8.81 16.07
CA VAL A 528 10.74 -9.14 15.96
C VAL A 528 11.35 -8.19 14.95
N ARG A 529 12.12 -7.19 15.43
CA ARG A 529 12.86 -6.27 14.56
C ARG A 529 14.28 -6.78 14.36
N TYR A 530 14.82 -6.58 13.16
CA TYR A 530 16.18 -6.96 12.85
C TYR A 530 16.82 -6.01 11.82
N GLY A 531 18.15 -6.09 11.70
CA GLY A 531 18.92 -5.30 10.77
C GLY A 531 20.42 -5.50 10.95
N VAL A 532 21.21 -4.78 10.17
CA VAL A 532 22.66 -4.95 10.04
C VAL A 532 23.49 -4.22 11.11
N ALA A 533 22.83 -3.42 11.96
CA ALA A 533 23.47 -2.73 13.08
C ALA A 533 22.52 -2.63 14.27
N LYS A 534 23.05 -2.48 15.50
CA LYS A 534 22.26 -2.43 16.75
C LYS A 534 21.22 -1.30 16.77
N ASP A 535 21.51 -0.20 16.13
CA ASP A 535 20.68 1.00 16.02
C ASP A 535 19.89 1.09 14.69
N ARG A 536 19.97 0.04 13.85
CA ARG A 536 19.37 -0.02 12.50
C ARG A 536 18.56 -1.29 12.30
N LEU A 537 17.57 -1.49 13.18
CA LEU A 537 16.67 -2.65 13.15
C LEU A 537 15.39 -2.26 12.41
N PHE A 538 15.49 -2.07 11.09
CA PHE A 538 14.42 -1.50 10.27
C PHE A 538 13.48 -2.55 9.67
N SER A 539 13.92 -3.80 9.53
CA SER A 539 13.06 -4.89 9.07
C SER A 539 12.32 -5.54 10.24
N SER A 540 11.13 -6.09 10.02
CA SER A 540 10.34 -6.66 11.10
C SER A 540 9.39 -7.79 10.68
N TYR A 541 9.15 -8.71 11.64
CA TYR A 541 8.09 -9.70 11.62
C TYR A 541 7.10 -9.43 12.75
N GLN A 542 5.81 -9.43 12.45
CA GLN A 542 4.73 -9.39 13.43
C GLN A 542 4.32 -10.83 13.77
N VAL A 543 4.34 -11.19 15.06
CA VAL A 543 4.13 -12.55 15.53
C VAL A 543 3.01 -12.58 16.56
N TYR A 544 2.01 -13.41 16.31
CA TYR A 544 0.90 -13.67 17.23
C TYR A 544 0.97 -15.11 17.77
N GLY A 545 0.60 -15.30 19.05
CA GLY A 545 0.40 -16.62 19.64
C GLY A 545 1.66 -17.50 19.78
N ALA A 546 2.87 -16.94 19.51
CA ALA A 546 4.13 -17.68 19.59
C ALA A 546 5.21 -16.84 20.28
N THR A 547 6.23 -17.53 20.81
CA THR A 547 7.43 -16.93 21.41
C THR A 547 8.72 -17.41 20.73
N ALA A 548 8.57 -17.89 19.50
CA ALA A 548 9.67 -18.24 18.61
C ALA A 548 9.30 -17.89 17.17
N LEU A 549 10.32 -17.67 16.35
CA LEU A 549 10.19 -17.34 14.94
C LEU A 549 11.35 -17.97 14.17
N HIS A 550 11.03 -18.78 13.15
CA HIS A 550 11.98 -19.21 12.14
C HIS A 550 12.01 -18.21 11.00
N VAL A 551 13.19 -17.84 10.51
CA VAL A 551 13.38 -17.02 9.32
C VAL A 551 14.40 -17.66 8.38
N HIS A 552 14.23 -17.46 7.06
CA HIS A 552 15.19 -17.89 6.04
C HIS A 552 15.66 -16.74 5.14
N THR A 553 15.42 -15.51 5.55
CA THR A 553 15.58 -14.31 4.72
C THR A 553 16.87 -13.54 5.01
N LEU A 554 17.84 -14.16 5.68
CA LEU A 554 19.11 -13.53 6.03
C LEU A 554 20.12 -13.63 4.86
N ASN A 555 21.02 -12.66 4.78
CA ASN A 555 22.13 -12.68 3.82
C ASN A 555 23.34 -13.41 4.39
N VAL A 556 23.95 -14.27 3.60
CA VAL A 556 25.17 -15.01 3.98
C VAL A 556 26.32 -14.03 4.20
N GLY A 557 27.07 -14.23 5.28
CA GLY A 557 28.22 -13.38 5.61
C GLY A 557 27.87 -11.98 6.13
N VAL A 558 26.58 -11.68 6.34
CA VAL A 558 26.13 -10.41 6.89
C VAL A 558 25.72 -10.59 8.36
N PRO A 559 26.42 -9.96 9.31
CA PRO A 559 26.03 -9.96 10.72
C PRO A 559 24.65 -9.33 10.92
N THR A 560 23.80 -9.96 11.72
CA THR A 560 22.43 -9.51 11.92
C THR A 560 22.10 -9.35 13.41
N TYR A 561 21.44 -8.27 13.76
CA TYR A 561 20.99 -7.93 15.11
C TYR A 561 19.48 -8.03 15.22
N PHE A 562 18.99 -8.53 16.35
CA PHE A 562 17.57 -8.76 16.61
C PHE A 562 17.14 -8.18 17.95
N THR A 563 15.90 -7.67 18.00
CA THR A 563 15.21 -7.31 19.24
C THR A 563 13.74 -7.67 19.14
N VAL A 564 13.05 -7.77 20.27
CA VAL A 564 11.63 -8.12 20.33
C VAL A 564 10.86 -7.04 21.06
N ASP A 565 10.00 -6.33 20.34
CA ASP A 565 8.99 -5.44 20.91
C ASP A 565 7.75 -6.28 21.28
N THR A 566 6.96 -5.80 22.23
CA THR A 566 5.68 -6.38 22.61
C THR A 566 4.56 -5.41 22.31
N PHE A 567 3.38 -5.90 21.93
CA PHE A 567 2.22 -5.06 21.73
C PHE A 567 0.93 -5.69 22.27
N ASN A 568 -0.05 -4.83 22.52
CA ASN A 568 -1.43 -5.18 22.79
C ASN A 568 -2.37 -4.05 22.30
N ASP A 569 -3.65 -4.14 22.61
CA ASP A 569 -4.65 -3.13 22.25
C ASP A 569 -4.42 -1.74 22.89
N THR A 570 -3.48 -1.61 23.82
CA THR A 570 -3.15 -0.35 24.51
C THR A 570 -1.94 0.36 23.90
N GLY A 571 -1.00 -0.38 23.29
CA GLY A 571 0.20 0.18 22.68
C GLY A 571 1.32 -0.83 22.50
N VAL A 572 2.49 -0.29 22.17
CA VAL A 572 3.73 -1.03 21.94
C VAL A 572 4.74 -0.71 23.04
N THR A 573 5.40 -1.74 23.58
CA THR A 573 6.55 -1.60 24.46
C THR A 573 7.81 -2.06 23.72
N LYS A 574 8.73 -1.14 23.47
CA LYS A 574 9.96 -1.40 22.72
C LYS A 574 10.93 -2.30 23.51
N GLY A 575 11.44 -3.31 22.83
CA GLY A 575 12.52 -4.16 23.34
C GLY A 575 13.84 -3.38 23.46
N THR A 576 14.66 -3.76 24.44
CA THR A 576 16.00 -3.17 24.66
C THR A 576 17.11 -4.21 24.62
N ALA A 577 16.77 -5.49 24.80
CA ALA A 577 17.71 -6.58 24.62
C ALA A 577 17.97 -6.80 23.13
N VAL A 578 19.24 -6.74 22.71
CA VAL A 578 19.64 -6.98 21.32
C VAL A 578 20.46 -8.26 21.29
N ALA A 579 19.95 -9.28 20.60
CA ALA A 579 20.67 -10.49 20.27
C ALA A 579 21.42 -10.29 18.93
N PHE A 580 22.49 -11.04 18.74
CA PHE A 580 23.37 -10.94 17.57
C PHE A 580 23.66 -12.34 17.02
N THR A 581 23.73 -12.41 15.70
CA THR A 581 24.25 -13.57 14.98
C THR A 581 25.26 -13.13 13.95
N PRO A 582 26.47 -13.74 13.91
CA PRO A 582 27.52 -13.41 12.95
C PRO A 582 27.16 -13.78 11.52
#